data_50ed5f6bdb6f167a55a884a5d811a7b0
#
_entry.id   50ed5f6bdb6f167a55a884a5d811a7b0
#
_cell.length_a   1.000
_cell.length_b   1.000
_cell.length_c   1.000
_cell.angle_alpha   90.00
_cell.angle_beta   90.00
_cell.angle_gamma   90.00
#
_symmetry.space_group_name_H-M   'P 1'
#
loop_
_entity.id
_entity.type
_entity.pdbx_description
1 polymer ?
#
loop_
_entity_poly.entity_id
_entity_poly.type
_entity_poly.pdbx_seq_one_letter_code
_entity_poly.pdbx_strand_id
1 'polypeptide(L)'
;FAGLDPKNITVKDLQKIIKRYKLEKEFKLGKEMPSQDVMMKLYMRIQGIENAKGFQLDEAMLDSVIGKYKVGSILNVPNGVAQSVEKWQEIIKRIQEKSMEVMGIPCVYGVDQIHGTTYTLGGTFFPQGVNMGATFNRELTREGARISAYETKAGSIPWTYAPVTDLGRDPRWPRMWENYGEDAYVNAEMGREAVIGFQGENPNLIGGNNVAACMKHYMGYGVPVSGKDRTPSSITEQDMREKHFAPYLEMVKAGALSVMVNSAMNNGLPFHANYELLTKWLKEDLNWDGMIVTDWADINNLYSRDHIAKDKKEAIKLAINAGI
;
A
#
# COMPACT_ATOMS: atom_id res chain seq x y z
N PHE A 1 -11.78 5.19 -13.71
CA PHE A 1 -12.43 6.50 -13.56
C PHE A 1 -11.46 7.51 -12.92
N ALA A 2 -10.29 7.71 -13.52
CA ALA A 2 -9.28 8.65 -13.01
C ALA A 2 -9.90 10.05 -12.87
N GLY A 3 -9.91 10.59 -11.67
CA GLY A 3 -10.37 11.93 -11.35
C GLY A 3 -11.86 12.09 -10.97
N LEU A 4 -12.65 11.01 -10.94
CA LEU A 4 -14.04 11.06 -10.48
C LEU A 4 -14.16 10.38 -9.11
N ASP A 5 -14.77 11.06 -8.15
CA ASP A 5 -15.17 10.47 -6.87
C ASP A 5 -16.27 9.43 -7.12
N PRO A 6 -16.06 8.13 -6.85
CA PRO A 6 -17.07 7.10 -7.08
C PRO A 6 -18.40 7.34 -6.36
N LYS A 7 -18.37 8.12 -5.27
CA LYS A 7 -19.56 8.47 -4.48
C LYS A 7 -20.38 9.61 -5.06
N ASN A 8 -19.79 10.39 -5.98
CA ASN A 8 -20.41 11.60 -6.55
C ASN A 8 -20.55 11.56 -8.08
N ILE A 9 -20.33 10.39 -8.70
CA ILE A 9 -20.47 10.26 -10.15
C ILE A 9 -21.93 10.39 -10.57
N THR A 10 -22.21 11.20 -11.58
CA THR A 10 -23.56 11.40 -12.11
C THR A 10 -23.78 10.62 -13.40
N VAL A 11 -25.04 10.40 -13.80
CA VAL A 11 -25.38 9.80 -15.09
C VAL A 11 -24.80 10.61 -16.26
N LYS A 12 -24.75 11.94 -16.14
CA LYS A 12 -24.14 12.82 -17.16
C LYS A 12 -22.63 12.56 -17.31
N ASP A 13 -21.95 12.27 -16.21
CA ASP A 13 -20.51 11.95 -16.25
C ASP A 13 -20.27 10.59 -16.90
N LEU A 14 -21.10 9.61 -16.58
CA LEU A 14 -21.07 8.31 -17.25
C LEU A 14 -21.36 8.42 -18.76
N GLN A 15 -22.32 9.24 -19.17
CA GLN A 15 -22.60 9.48 -20.59
C GLN A 15 -21.41 10.14 -21.29
N LYS A 16 -20.72 11.10 -20.66
CA LYS A 16 -19.48 11.69 -21.20
C LYS A 16 -18.38 10.64 -21.38
N ILE A 17 -18.22 9.75 -20.37
CA ILE A 17 -17.25 8.66 -20.43
C ILE A 17 -17.58 7.71 -21.58
N ILE A 18 -18.83 7.24 -21.67
CA ILE A 18 -19.29 6.36 -22.76
C ILE A 18 -18.99 6.97 -24.13
N LYS A 19 -19.28 8.25 -24.30
CA LYS A 19 -18.98 9.01 -25.54
C LYS A 19 -17.47 9.11 -25.79
N ARG A 20 -16.67 9.41 -24.77
CA ARG A 20 -15.21 9.48 -24.87
C ARG A 20 -14.60 8.18 -25.39
N TYR A 21 -15.13 7.03 -24.94
CA TYR A 21 -14.65 5.70 -25.33
C TYR A 21 -15.40 5.11 -26.53
N LYS A 22 -16.33 5.87 -27.15
CA LYS A 22 -17.16 5.43 -28.31
C LYS A 22 -17.97 4.17 -28.02
N LEU A 23 -18.51 4.08 -26.81
CA LEU A 23 -19.27 2.91 -26.32
C LEU A 23 -20.79 3.12 -26.36
N GLU A 24 -21.30 4.15 -27.04
CA GLU A 24 -22.74 4.50 -27.08
C GLU A 24 -23.62 3.41 -27.67
N LYS A 25 -23.06 2.54 -28.51
CA LYS A 25 -23.77 1.38 -29.07
C LYS A 25 -23.90 0.23 -28.08
N GLU A 26 -22.90 0.08 -27.18
CA GLU A 26 -22.83 -1.00 -26.19
C GLU A 26 -23.58 -0.62 -24.90
N PHE A 27 -23.51 0.65 -24.49
CA PHE A 27 -24.08 1.13 -23.24
C PHE A 27 -25.04 2.31 -23.48
N LYS A 28 -26.33 2.03 -23.39
CA LYS A 28 -27.40 3.03 -23.46
C LYS A 28 -27.88 3.34 -22.05
N LEU A 29 -27.47 4.44 -21.47
CA LEU A 29 -27.90 4.88 -20.15
C LEU A 29 -29.19 5.69 -20.24
N GLY A 30 -30.14 5.41 -19.34
CA GLY A 30 -31.33 6.21 -19.11
C GLY A 30 -31.04 7.48 -18.31
N LYS A 31 -32.08 8.00 -17.64
CA LYS A 31 -31.96 9.17 -16.74
C LYS A 31 -31.53 8.79 -15.33
N GLU A 32 -31.67 7.53 -14.96
CA GLU A 32 -31.32 7.01 -13.64
C GLU A 32 -29.93 6.34 -13.63
N MET A 33 -29.32 6.24 -12.44
CA MET A 33 -28.05 5.55 -12.29
C MET A 33 -28.19 4.09 -12.70
N PRO A 34 -27.28 3.55 -13.51
CA PRO A 34 -27.30 2.17 -13.91
C PRO A 34 -27.04 1.24 -12.72
N SER A 35 -27.48 -0.02 -12.84
CA SER A 35 -27.18 -1.02 -11.83
C SER A 35 -25.68 -1.27 -11.67
N GLN A 36 -25.29 -1.82 -10.53
CA GLN A 36 -23.88 -2.18 -10.26
C GLN A 36 -23.29 -3.11 -11.33
N ASP A 37 -24.10 -4.03 -11.86
CA ASP A 37 -23.67 -4.94 -12.94
C ASP A 37 -23.35 -4.18 -14.23
N VAL A 38 -24.19 -3.23 -14.64
CA VAL A 38 -23.93 -2.38 -15.79
C VAL A 38 -22.70 -1.50 -15.58
N MET A 39 -22.52 -0.95 -14.37
CA MET A 39 -21.34 -0.18 -13.98
C MET A 39 -20.07 -1.02 -14.07
N MET A 40 -20.10 -2.25 -13.57
CA MET A 40 -18.97 -3.18 -13.63
C MET A 40 -18.63 -3.54 -15.07
N LYS A 41 -19.62 -3.86 -15.90
CA LYS A 41 -19.42 -4.15 -17.34
C LYS A 41 -18.81 -2.97 -18.08
N LEU A 42 -19.30 -1.76 -17.83
CA LEU A 42 -18.74 -0.52 -18.42
C LEU A 42 -17.28 -0.34 -17.97
N TYR A 43 -17.00 -0.52 -16.68
CA TYR A 43 -15.65 -0.44 -16.14
C TYR A 43 -14.71 -1.46 -16.81
N MET A 44 -15.09 -2.73 -16.87
CA MET A 44 -14.29 -3.79 -17.50
C MET A 44 -14.03 -3.51 -18.98
N ARG A 45 -15.03 -2.97 -19.69
CA ARG A 45 -14.91 -2.62 -21.11
C ARG A 45 -13.94 -1.48 -21.35
N ILE A 46 -13.99 -0.44 -20.51
CA ILE A 46 -13.06 0.69 -20.55
C ILE A 46 -11.65 0.21 -20.25
N GLN A 47 -11.46 -0.59 -19.20
CA GLN A 47 -10.16 -1.19 -18.86
C GLN A 47 -9.59 -1.98 -20.03
N GLY A 48 -10.41 -2.79 -20.70
CA GLY A 48 -9.98 -3.53 -21.90
C GLY A 48 -9.49 -2.62 -23.03
N ILE A 49 -10.14 -1.48 -23.26
CA ILE A 49 -9.74 -0.49 -24.28
C ILE A 49 -8.42 0.19 -23.89
N GLU A 50 -8.30 0.63 -22.65
CA GLU A 50 -7.09 1.28 -22.15
C GLU A 50 -5.89 0.31 -22.16
N ASN A 51 -6.10 -0.92 -21.74
CA ASN A 51 -5.06 -1.96 -21.78
C ASN A 51 -4.57 -2.24 -23.22
N ALA A 52 -5.49 -2.24 -24.20
CA ALA A 52 -5.15 -2.44 -25.61
C ALA A 52 -4.32 -1.29 -26.21
N LYS A 53 -4.46 -0.07 -25.66
CA LYS A 53 -3.65 1.10 -26.09
C LYS A 53 -2.26 1.13 -25.44
N GLY A 54 -2.03 0.33 -24.43
CA GLY A 54 -0.89 0.43 -23.54
C GLY A 54 -0.98 1.64 -22.59
N PHE A 55 -0.20 1.59 -21.52
CA PHE A 55 -0.16 2.67 -20.53
C PHE A 55 0.65 3.87 -21.08
N GLN A 56 0.10 5.07 -20.94
CA GLN A 56 0.79 6.34 -21.18
C GLN A 56 0.54 7.29 -20.02
N LEU A 57 1.59 7.99 -19.59
CA LEU A 57 1.45 9.06 -18.59
C LEU A 57 0.63 10.21 -19.18
N ASP A 58 -0.29 10.74 -18.38
CA ASP A 58 -0.98 11.99 -18.67
C ASP A 58 -0.10 13.15 -18.17
N GLU A 59 0.53 13.86 -19.11
CA GLU A 59 1.44 14.96 -18.79
C GLU A 59 0.73 16.12 -18.07
N ALA A 60 -0.52 16.41 -18.39
CA ALA A 60 -1.28 17.46 -17.69
C ALA A 60 -1.57 17.06 -16.23
N MET A 61 -1.84 15.77 -16.00
CA MET A 61 -2.00 15.24 -14.64
C MET A 61 -0.67 15.25 -13.89
N LEU A 62 0.43 14.88 -14.54
CA LEU A 62 1.77 14.94 -13.94
C LEU A 62 2.16 16.37 -13.54
N ASP A 63 1.88 17.35 -14.41
CA ASP A 63 2.08 18.77 -14.10
C ASP A 63 1.20 19.24 -12.94
N SER A 64 -0.01 18.72 -12.83
CA SER A 64 -0.87 19.04 -11.69
C SER A 64 -0.34 18.43 -10.39
N VAL A 65 -0.07 17.13 -10.39
CA VAL A 65 0.29 16.37 -9.18
C VAL A 65 1.67 16.80 -8.66
N ILE A 66 2.69 16.74 -9.49
CA ILE A 66 4.07 17.08 -9.09
C ILE A 66 4.34 18.57 -9.27
N GLY A 67 3.96 19.13 -10.42
CA GLY A 67 4.26 20.53 -10.76
C GLY A 67 3.60 21.52 -9.82
N LYS A 68 2.29 21.40 -9.63
CA LYS A 68 1.48 22.33 -8.83
C LYS A 68 1.43 21.93 -7.36
N TYR A 69 1.06 20.68 -7.07
CA TYR A 69 0.80 20.23 -5.69
C TYR A 69 2.03 19.68 -4.96
N LYS A 70 3.17 19.52 -5.65
CA LYS A 70 4.44 19.09 -5.06
C LYS A 70 4.32 17.73 -4.35
N VAL A 71 3.55 16.81 -4.94
CA VAL A 71 3.40 15.47 -4.38
C VAL A 71 4.72 14.70 -4.52
N GLY A 72 5.31 14.32 -3.40
CA GLY A 72 6.62 13.65 -3.33
C GLY A 72 6.56 12.12 -3.33
N SER A 73 5.37 11.52 -3.30
CA SER A 73 5.19 10.06 -3.32
C SER A 73 3.99 9.66 -4.17
N ILE A 74 4.16 8.59 -4.97
CA ILE A 74 3.11 8.00 -5.80
C ILE A 74 3.09 6.50 -5.55
N LEU A 75 1.91 5.90 -5.59
CA LEU A 75 1.76 4.48 -5.28
C LEU A 75 1.05 3.70 -6.37
N ASN A 76 1.41 2.43 -6.41
CA ASN A 76 0.75 1.29 -7.01
C ASN A 76 0.78 1.22 -8.56
N VAL A 77 0.03 0.25 -9.11
CA VAL A 77 0.06 -0.06 -10.54
C VAL A 77 -0.69 1.01 -11.36
N PRO A 78 -0.17 1.40 -12.54
CA PRO A 78 -0.74 2.50 -13.32
C PRO A 78 -2.20 2.29 -13.78
N ASN A 79 -2.56 1.10 -14.25
CA ASN A 79 -3.86 0.87 -14.88
C ASN A 79 -4.47 -0.51 -14.59
N GLY A 80 -4.09 -1.16 -13.49
CA GLY A 80 -4.59 -2.49 -13.12
C GLY A 80 -4.06 -3.65 -13.97
N VAL A 81 -3.00 -3.40 -14.76
CA VAL A 81 -2.31 -4.41 -15.58
C VAL A 81 -0.81 -4.34 -15.31
N ALA A 82 -0.17 -5.50 -15.18
CA ALA A 82 1.28 -5.56 -15.05
C ALA A 82 1.96 -4.94 -16.28
N GLN A 83 2.99 -4.12 -16.04
CA GLN A 83 3.76 -3.47 -17.08
C GLN A 83 5.06 -4.22 -17.34
N SER A 84 5.64 -4.10 -18.56
CA SER A 84 6.99 -4.59 -18.80
C SER A 84 8.02 -3.77 -18.01
N VAL A 85 9.22 -4.32 -17.84
CA VAL A 85 10.33 -3.64 -17.17
C VAL A 85 10.66 -2.31 -17.87
N GLU A 86 10.70 -2.30 -19.20
CA GLU A 86 10.99 -1.10 -20.00
C GLU A 86 9.90 -0.04 -19.81
N LYS A 87 8.62 -0.46 -19.74
CA LYS A 87 7.52 0.49 -19.52
C LYS A 87 7.56 1.07 -18.10
N TRP A 88 7.90 0.28 -17.10
CA TRP A 88 8.13 0.77 -15.75
C TRP A 88 9.28 1.79 -15.70
N GLN A 89 10.41 1.50 -16.36
CA GLN A 89 11.55 2.42 -16.44
C GLN A 89 11.15 3.75 -17.10
N GLU A 90 10.39 3.70 -18.21
CA GLU A 90 9.87 4.89 -18.89
C GLU A 90 9.00 5.75 -17.93
N ILE A 91 8.04 5.11 -17.24
CA ILE A 91 7.13 5.78 -16.30
C ILE A 91 7.92 6.43 -15.17
N ILE A 92 8.75 5.66 -14.49
CA ILE A 92 9.52 6.14 -13.33
C ILE A 92 10.49 7.25 -13.75
N LYS A 93 11.19 7.09 -14.86
CA LYS A 93 12.09 8.12 -15.39
C LYS A 93 11.35 9.44 -15.60
N ARG A 94 10.19 9.42 -16.26
CA ARG A 94 9.42 10.66 -16.53
C ARG A 94 8.94 11.34 -15.26
N ILE A 95 8.48 10.56 -14.27
CA ILE A 95 8.09 11.06 -12.96
C ILE A 95 9.29 11.70 -12.26
N GLN A 96 10.46 11.05 -12.26
CA GLN A 96 11.67 11.56 -11.63
C GLN A 96 12.18 12.84 -12.29
N GLU A 97 12.20 12.90 -13.63
CA GLU A 97 12.57 14.12 -14.37
C GLU A 97 11.72 15.31 -13.92
N LYS A 98 10.39 15.12 -13.86
CA LYS A 98 9.47 16.18 -13.40
C LYS A 98 9.68 16.55 -11.93
N SER A 99 9.90 15.57 -11.08
CA SER A 99 10.15 15.78 -9.65
C SER A 99 11.43 16.58 -9.41
N MET A 100 12.52 16.19 -10.06
CA MET A 100 13.81 16.88 -9.95
C MET A 100 13.75 18.30 -10.52
N GLU A 101 13.05 18.50 -11.65
CA GLU A 101 12.86 19.83 -12.25
C GLU A 101 12.14 20.78 -11.29
N VAL A 102 11.10 20.30 -10.60
CA VAL A 102 10.16 21.16 -9.85
C VAL A 102 10.50 21.26 -8.38
N MET A 103 10.97 20.16 -7.77
CA MET A 103 11.21 20.05 -6.32
C MET A 103 12.69 19.93 -5.95
N GLY A 104 13.56 19.54 -6.90
CA GLY A 104 14.98 19.26 -6.63
C GLY A 104 15.23 17.98 -5.83
N ILE A 105 14.18 17.19 -5.57
CA ILE A 105 14.24 15.90 -4.88
C ILE A 105 13.47 14.83 -5.67
N PRO A 106 13.88 13.55 -5.62
CA PRO A 106 13.18 12.49 -6.34
C PRO A 106 11.82 12.19 -5.71
N CYS A 107 10.86 11.78 -6.54
CA CYS A 107 9.58 11.24 -6.08
C CYS A 107 9.75 9.77 -5.65
N VAL A 108 9.22 9.40 -4.49
CA VAL A 108 9.25 8.01 -4.02
C VAL A 108 8.05 7.26 -4.62
N TYR A 109 8.32 6.28 -5.49
CA TYR A 109 7.28 5.44 -6.08
C TYR A 109 7.24 4.08 -5.39
N GLY A 110 6.09 3.69 -4.86
CA GLY A 110 5.89 2.43 -4.16
C GLY A 110 4.86 1.51 -4.83
N VAL A 111 5.06 0.19 -4.69
CA VAL A 111 4.15 -0.82 -5.22
C VAL A 111 3.81 -1.88 -4.17
N ASP A 112 2.60 -2.43 -4.27
CA ASP A 112 2.04 -3.38 -3.32
C ASP A 112 2.37 -4.83 -3.71
N GLN A 113 3.64 -5.19 -3.63
CA GLN A 113 4.17 -6.52 -4.04
C GLN A 113 4.44 -7.38 -2.81
N ILE A 114 3.41 -8.04 -2.29
CA ILE A 114 3.50 -8.79 -1.02
C ILE A 114 3.99 -10.23 -1.17
N HIS A 115 3.96 -10.82 -2.36
CA HIS A 115 4.41 -12.19 -2.62
C HIS A 115 5.12 -12.33 -3.97
N GLY A 116 6.07 -11.46 -4.25
CA GLY A 116 6.84 -11.40 -5.49
C GLY A 116 6.51 -10.18 -6.34
N THR A 117 7.08 -10.10 -7.53
CA THR A 117 7.00 -8.91 -8.39
C THR A 117 5.74 -8.94 -9.26
N THR A 118 4.59 -8.86 -8.60
CA THR A 118 3.26 -9.11 -9.18
C THR A 118 2.78 -8.04 -10.16
N TYR A 119 3.40 -6.85 -10.18
CA TYR A 119 3.01 -5.75 -11.08
C TYR A 119 3.93 -5.57 -12.28
N THR A 120 4.91 -6.48 -12.45
CA THR A 120 5.84 -6.47 -13.58
C THR A 120 5.68 -7.75 -14.40
N LEU A 121 5.54 -7.61 -15.71
CA LEU A 121 5.45 -8.76 -16.63
C LEU A 121 6.73 -9.58 -16.57
N GLY A 122 6.59 -10.90 -16.41
CA GLY A 122 7.70 -11.82 -16.26
C GLY A 122 8.30 -11.86 -14.86
N GLY A 123 7.75 -11.10 -13.90
CA GLY A 123 8.17 -11.15 -12.51
C GLY A 123 7.83 -12.48 -11.84
N THR A 124 8.63 -12.87 -10.85
CA THR A 124 8.47 -14.11 -10.09
C THR A 124 7.35 -13.95 -9.07
N PHE A 125 6.43 -14.91 -9.02
CA PHE A 125 5.42 -15.02 -7.98
C PHE A 125 5.86 -16.07 -6.96
N PHE A 126 5.91 -15.65 -5.70
CA PHE A 126 6.18 -16.54 -4.59
C PHE A 126 4.88 -17.03 -3.94
N PRO A 127 4.94 -18.11 -3.13
CA PRO A 127 3.81 -18.49 -2.30
C PRO A 127 3.36 -17.33 -1.39
N GLN A 128 2.09 -17.35 -1.00
CA GLN A 128 1.56 -16.37 -0.05
C GLN A 128 2.29 -16.45 1.30
N GLY A 129 2.26 -15.36 2.08
CA GLY A 129 2.98 -15.25 3.34
C GLY A 129 2.74 -16.42 4.30
N VAL A 130 1.49 -16.88 4.43
CA VAL A 130 1.15 -18.02 5.29
C VAL A 130 1.86 -19.33 4.88
N ASN A 131 2.03 -19.55 3.58
CA ASN A 131 2.75 -20.72 3.09
C ASN A 131 4.27 -20.57 3.29
N MET A 132 4.80 -19.36 3.13
CA MET A 132 6.21 -19.07 3.43
C MET A 132 6.48 -19.29 4.93
N GLY A 133 5.62 -18.81 5.82
CA GLY A 133 5.68 -19.02 7.26
C GLY A 133 5.65 -20.50 7.64
N ALA A 134 4.79 -21.30 6.98
CA ALA A 134 4.67 -22.74 7.22
C ALA A 134 5.94 -23.53 6.87
N THR A 135 6.86 -22.97 6.09
CA THR A 135 8.16 -23.61 5.84
C THR A 135 9.10 -23.56 7.03
N PHE A 136 8.90 -22.63 7.96
CA PHE A 136 9.85 -22.28 9.02
C PHE A 136 11.27 -22.00 8.53
N ASN A 137 11.42 -21.64 7.24
CA ASN A 137 12.70 -21.46 6.59
C ASN A 137 12.99 -19.97 6.32
N ARG A 138 13.81 -19.39 7.18
CA ARG A 138 14.22 -17.98 7.11
C ARG A 138 15.01 -17.66 5.85
N GLU A 139 15.88 -18.55 5.40
CA GLU A 139 16.71 -18.37 4.20
C GLU A 139 15.85 -18.27 2.93
N LEU A 140 14.82 -19.10 2.80
CA LEU A 140 13.87 -19.02 1.68
C LEU A 140 13.11 -17.68 1.68
N THR A 141 12.72 -17.18 2.85
CA THR A 141 12.04 -15.88 2.97
C THR A 141 12.97 -14.74 2.54
N ARG A 142 14.23 -14.73 3.01
CA ARG A 142 15.25 -13.75 2.62
C ARG A 142 15.49 -13.79 1.10
N GLU A 143 15.68 -14.98 0.55
CA GLU A 143 15.97 -15.17 -0.88
C GLU A 143 14.79 -14.74 -1.75
N GLY A 144 13.55 -15.10 -1.38
CA GLY A 144 12.34 -14.65 -2.09
C GLY A 144 12.21 -13.12 -2.09
N ALA A 145 12.46 -12.48 -0.96
CA ALA A 145 12.47 -11.02 -0.86
C ALA A 145 13.61 -10.39 -1.69
N ARG A 146 14.81 -11.00 -1.69
CA ARG A 146 15.96 -10.54 -2.51
C ARG A 146 15.65 -10.60 -4.00
N ILE A 147 15.06 -11.69 -4.48
CA ILE A 147 14.64 -11.82 -5.88
C ILE A 147 13.58 -10.79 -6.23
N SER A 148 12.56 -10.63 -5.36
CA SER A 148 11.51 -9.61 -5.55
C SER A 148 12.08 -8.19 -5.59
N ALA A 149 13.07 -7.88 -4.73
CA ALA A 149 13.77 -6.60 -4.75
C ALA A 149 14.50 -6.35 -6.06
N TYR A 150 15.27 -7.34 -6.52
CA TYR A 150 16.01 -7.26 -7.78
C TYR A 150 15.08 -6.99 -8.97
N GLU A 151 14.00 -7.74 -9.09
CA GLU A 151 13.03 -7.59 -10.19
C GLU A 151 12.25 -6.26 -10.08
N THR A 152 11.89 -5.83 -8.88
CA THR A 152 11.25 -4.52 -8.64
C THR A 152 12.19 -3.38 -9.03
N LYS A 153 13.46 -3.48 -8.63
CA LYS A 153 14.49 -2.50 -8.96
C LYS A 153 14.77 -2.44 -10.45
N ALA A 154 14.68 -3.57 -11.16
CA ALA A 154 14.81 -3.60 -12.61
C ALA A 154 13.80 -2.67 -13.31
N GLY A 155 12.57 -2.55 -12.77
CA GLY A 155 11.58 -1.56 -13.20
C GLY A 155 11.84 -0.14 -12.71
N SER A 156 13.00 0.15 -12.10
CA SER A 156 13.34 1.44 -11.48
C SER A 156 12.44 1.85 -10.29
N ILE A 157 11.68 0.92 -9.73
CA ILE A 157 10.80 1.16 -8.59
C ILE A 157 11.63 1.06 -7.30
N PRO A 158 11.67 2.11 -6.46
CA PRO A 158 12.56 2.15 -5.29
C PRO A 158 11.95 1.56 -4.00
N TRP A 159 10.66 1.26 -3.96
CA TRP A 159 9.94 0.98 -2.73
C TRP A 159 8.86 -0.09 -2.91
N THR A 160 8.75 -1.02 -1.95
CA THR A 160 7.69 -2.04 -1.91
C THR A 160 6.94 -2.01 -0.58
N TYR A 161 5.60 -2.23 -0.60
CA TYR A 161 4.76 -2.31 0.59
C TYR A 161 4.73 -3.75 1.12
N ALA A 162 5.89 -4.24 1.51
CA ALA A 162 6.14 -5.56 2.10
C ALA A 162 7.31 -5.47 3.08
N PRO A 163 7.41 -6.37 4.08
CA PRO A 163 6.59 -7.56 4.34
C PRO A 163 5.29 -7.27 5.11
N VAL A 164 4.36 -8.23 5.05
CA VAL A 164 3.15 -8.26 5.86
C VAL A 164 3.38 -9.14 7.08
N THR A 165 3.27 -8.58 8.27
CA THR A 165 3.55 -9.27 9.54
C THR A 165 2.42 -9.12 10.56
N ASP A 166 1.21 -8.92 10.07
CA ASP A 166 0.00 -9.04 10.89
C ASP A 166 -0.09 -10.44 11.47
N LEU A 167 -0.48 -10.57 12.75
CA LEU A 167 -0.70 -11.89 13.31
C LEU A 167 -2.06 -12.42 12.85
N GLY A 168 -2.06 -13.42 11.98
CA GLY A 168 -3.26 -14.07 11.44
C GLY A 168 -3.92 -14.97 12.48
N ARG A 169 -4.54 -14.40 13.51
CA ARG A 169 -5.12 -15.14 14.65
C ARG A 169 -6.63 -15.36 14.53
N ASP A 170 -7.30 -14.61 13.67
CA ASP A 170 -8.73 -14.82 13.39
C ASP A 170 -8.90 -15.43 11.98
N PRO A 171 -9.29 -16.72 11.88
CA PRO A 171 -9.43 -17.39 10.58
C PRO A 171 -10.58 -16.83 9.71
N ARG A 172 -11.45 -15.98 10.26
CA ARG A 172 -12.51 -15.28 9.51
C ARG A 172 -11.98 -14.06 8.78
N TRP A 173 -10.80 -13.55 9.18
CA TRP A 173 -10.21 -12.36 8.57
C TRP A 173 -9.73 -12.67 7.14
N PRO A 174 -10.21 -11.93 6.12
CA PRO A 174 -10.00 -12.30 4.70
C PRO A 174 -8.56 -12.11 4.21
N ARG A 175 -7.68 -11.45 4.99
CA ARG A 175 -6.27 -11.22 4.64
C ARG A 175 -5.30 -12.13 5.41
N MET A 176 -5.81 -13.16 6.04
CA MET A 176 -5.02 -14.10 6.83
C MET A 176 -3.90 -14.78 6.04
N TRP A 177 -4.03 -14.91 4.74
CA TRP A 177 -3.06 -15.52 3.85
C TRP A 177 -1.83 -14.64 3.54
N GLU A 178 -1.89 -13.33 3.81
CA GLU A 178 -0.80 -12.39 3.48
C GLU A 178 0.37 -12.46 4.46
N ASN A 179 0.11 -12.80 5.73
CA ASN A 179 1.10 -12.82 6.82
C ASN A 179 1.73 -14.21 7.01
N TYR A 180 2.71 -14.31 7.91
CA TYR A 180 3.45 -15.55 8.17
C TYR A 180 2.79 -16.48 9.19
N GLY A 181 1.53 -16.27 9.56
CA GLY A 181 0.75 -17.09 10.49
C GLY A 181 0.38 -16.38 11.79
N GLU A 182 -0.05 -17.16 12.78
CA GLU A 182 -0.58 -16.63 14.04
C GLU A 182 0.49 -16.35 15.12
N ASP A 183 1.68 -16.93 14.96
CA ASP A 183 2.75 -16.87 15.95
C ASP A 183 3.59 -15.59 15.81
N ALA A 184 3.78 -14.87 16.90
CA ALA A 184 4.51 -13.60 16.91
C ALA A 184 6.00 -13.79 16.60
N TYR A 185 6.63 -14.88 17.07
CA TYR A 185 8.03 -15.16 16.81
C TYR A 185 8.28 -15.52 15.35
N VAL A 186 7.41 -16.35 14.76
CA VAL A 186 7.51 -16.70 13.33
C VAL A 186 7.36 -15.43 12.47
N ASN A 187 6.37 -14.58 12.74
CA ASN A 187 6.22 -13.32 12.02
C ASN A 187 7.43 -12.38 12.21
N ALA A 188 7.99 -12.32 13.41
CA ALA A 188 9.18 -11.51 13.70
C ALA A 188 10.40 -11.98 12.90
N GLU A 189 10.71 -13.28 12.93
CA GLU A 189 11.85 -13.86 12.24
C GLU A 189 11.70 -13.77 10.70
N MET A 190 10.53 -14.13 10.17
CA MET A 190 10.28 -14.05 8.72
C MET A 190 10.25 -12.61 8.24
N GLY A 191 9.63 -11.70 9.00
CA GLY A 191 9.60 -10.27 8.70
C GLY A 191 10.99 -9.65 8.68
N ARG A 192 11.84 -9.98 9.67
CA ARG A 192 13.24 -9.57 9.73
C ARG A 192 14.01 -10.02 8.49
N GLU A 193 13.90 -11.27 8.12
CA GLU A 193 14.58 -11.83 6.94
C GLU A 193 14.07 -11.21 5.63
N ALA A 194 12.77 -10.94 5.53
CA ALA A 194 12.22 -10.26 4.38
C ALA A 194 12.77 -8.83 4.23
N VAL A 195 12.86 -8.07 5.33
CA VAL A 195 13.48 -6.72 5.30
C VAL A 195 14.93 -6.79 4.81
N ILE A 196 15.73 -7.74 5.34
CA ILE A 196 17.11 -7.94 4.89
C ILE A 196 17.15 -8.32 3.41
N GLY A 197 16.23 -9.17 2.95
CA GLY A 197 16.13 -9.53 1.54
C GLY A 197 15.81 -8.35 0.63
N PHE A 198 14.85 -7.50 1.02
CA PHE A 198 14.48 -6.31 0.24
C PHE A 198 15.55 -5.23 0.25
N GLN A 199 16.15 -4.91 1.41
CA GLN A 199 17.03 -3.75 1.58
C GLN A 199 18.52 -4.07 1.53
N GLY A 200 18.89 -5.35 1.73
CA GLY A 200 20.27 -5.79 1.91
C GLY A 200 20.65 -5.88 3.40
N GLU A 201 21.85 -6.38 3.67
CA GLU A 201 22.34 -6.61 5.04
C GLU A 201 22.80 -5.31 5.76
N ASN A 202 23.05 -4.25 5.01
CA ASN A 202 23.44 -2.98 5.61
C ASN A 202 22.20 -2.10 5.87
N PRO A 203 21.77 -1.92 7.12
CA PRO A 203 20.55 -1.17 7.43
C PRO A 203 20.64 0.32 7.07
N ASN A 204 21.85 0.84 6.85
CA ASN A 204 22.09 2.24 6.53
C ASN A 204 22.23 2.52 5.03
N LEU A 205 22.16 1.50 4.18
CA LEU A 205 22.40 1.65 2.74
C LEU A 205 21.61 0.64 1.92
N ILE A 206 20.67 1.13 1.11
CA ILE A 206 20.02 0.30 0.11
C ILE A 206 20.98 0.10 -1.07
N GLY A 207 21.34 -1.17 -1.32
CA GLY A 207 22.25 -1.52 -2.43
C GLY A 207 21.63 -1.31 -3.82
N GLY A 208 22.44 -1.40 -4.86
CA GLY A 208 22.03 -1.16 -6.24
C GLY A 208 20.87 -2.03 -6.73
N ASN A 209 20.75 -3.25 -6.22
CA ASN A 209 19.72 -4.24 -6.56
C ASN A 209 18.60 -4.37 -5.52
N ASN A 210 18.57 -3.47 -4.54
CA ASN A 210 17.65 -3.50 -3.41
C ASN A 210 16.60 -2.39 -3.51
N VAL A 211 15.51 -2.52 -2.77
CA VAL A 211 14.44 -1.56 -2.65
C VAL A 211 14.09 -1.34 -1.17
N ALA A 212 13.53 -0.19 -0.85
CA ALA A 212 13.03 0.06 0.49
C ALA A 212 11.86 -0.89 0.82
N ALA A 213 11.87 -1.44 2.03
CA ALA A 213 10.78 -2.21 2.58
C ALA A 213 9.78 -1.31 3.32
N CYS A 214 8.52 -1.72 3.34
CA CYS A 214 7.47 -1.11 4.15
C CYS A 214 6.78 -2.19 4.98
N MET A 215 7.15 -2.29 6.24
CA MET A 215 6.53 -3.24 7.15
C MET A 215 5.07 -2.87 7.40
N LYS A 216 4.15 -3.86 7.37
CA LYS A 216 2.71 -3.59 7.46
C LYS A 216 1.91 -4.74 8.08
N HIS A 217 0.72 -4.47 8.58
CA HIS A 217 0.09 -3.16 8.84
C HIS A 217 0.19 -2.87 10.34
N TYR A 218 0.87 -1.85 10.70
CA TYR A 218 1.22 -1.49 12.07
C TYR A 218 0.00 -1.00 12.86
N MET A 219 -0.51 -1.72 13.83
CA MET A 219 -0.34 -3.13 14.19
C MET A 219 -1.67 -3.72 14.72
N GLY A 220 -1.75 -5.05 14.94
CA GLY A 220 -2.95 -5.67 15.49
C GLY A 220 -4.12 -5.80 14.50
N TYR A 221 -3.85 -5.83 13.21
CA TYR A 221 -4.85 -5.84 12.14
C TYR A 221 -5.50 -7.21 11.93
N GLY A 222 -4.76 -8.31 12.18
CA GLY A 222 -5.22 -9.68 11.96
C GLY A 222 -6.14 -10.26 13.05
N VAL A 223 -6.69 -9.42 13.95
CA VAL A 223 -7.57 -9.84 15.06
C VAL A 223 -8.81 -8.96 15.20
N PRO A 224 -9.54 -8.69 14.10
CA PRO A 224 -10.76 -7.88 14.20
C PRO A 224 -11.84 -8.62 14.98
N VAL A 225 -12.53 -7.95 15.92
CA VAL A 225 -13.60 -8.54 16.73
C VAL A 225 -14.70 -9.17 15.88
N SER A 226 -15.03 -8.53 14.76
CA SER A 226 -16.06 -9.02 13.83
C SER A 226 -15.59 -10.13 12.88
N GLY A 227 -14.28 -10.35 12.73
CA GLY A 227 -13.68 -11.17 11.68
C GLY A 227 -13.65 -10.51 10.29
N LYS A 228 -14.17 -9.29 10.14
CA LYS A 228 -14.20 -8.58 8.85
C LYS A 228 -13.02 -7.64 8.72
N ASP A 229 -12.57 -7.46 7.48
CA ASP A 229 -11.49 -6.52 7.16
C ASP A 229 -11.84 -5.07 7.55
N ARG A 230 -10.83 -4.29 7.95
CA ARG A 230 -10.94 -2.86 8.30
C ARG A 230 -11.96 -2.56 9.42
N THR A 231 -12.17 -3.51 10.33
CA THR A 231 -13.06 -3.37 11.47
C THR A 231 -12.31 -3.37 12.80
N PRO A 232 -12.91 -2.86 13.88
CA PRO A 232 -12.22 -2.68 15.15
C PRO A 232 -11.64 -3.95 15.75
N SER A 233 -10.50 -3.81 16.38
CA SER A 233 -9.90 -4.81 17.29
C SER A 233 -10.10 -4.40 18.75
N SER A 234 -9.96 -5.38 19.66
CA SER A 234 -9.94 -5.16 21.11
C SER A 234 -8.74 -5.90 21.69
N ILE A 235 -7.62 -5.20 21.77
CA ILE A 235 -6.34 -5.74 22.20
C ILE A 235 -5.89 -4.95 23.41
N THR A 236 -5.50 -5.66 24.49
CA THR A 236 -4.91 -5.01 25.66
C THR A 236 -3.54 -4.43 25.34
N GLU A 237 -3.09 -3.44 26.09
CA GLU A 237 -1.73 -2.89 25.90
C GLU A 237 -0.66 -3.95 26.07
N GLN A 238 -0.80 -4.86 27.04
CA GLN A 238 0.13 -5.96 27.25
C GLN A 238 0.22 -6.86 26.01
N ASP A 239 -0.90 -7.33 25.50
CA ASP A 239 -0.92 -8.17 24.29
C ASP A 239 -0.38 -7.41 23.05
N MET A 240 -0.67 -6.11 22.96
CA MET A 240 -0.16 -5.26 21.89
C MET A 240 1.37 -5.22 21.93
N ARG A 241 1.98 -4.99 23.10
CA ARG A 241 3.45 -4.96 23.28
C ARG A 241 4.10 -6.32 23.07
N GLU A 242 3.57 -7.35 23.72
CA GLU A 242 4.21 -8.67 23.72
C GLU A 242 4.08 -9.42 22.40
N LYS A 243 2.95 -9.26 21.69
CA LYS A 243 2.63 -10.06 20.51
C LYS A 243 2.65 -9.26 19.22
N HIS A 244 1.85 -8.20 19.17
CA HIS A 244 1.65 -7.46 17.91
C HIS A 244 2.78 -6.50 17.56
N PHE A 245 3.49 -5.99 18.56
CA PHE A 245 4.65 -5.10 18.37
C PHE A 245 5.94 -5.88 18.09
N ALA A 246 6.08 -7.10 18.60
CA ALA A 246 7.29 -7.90 18.46
C ALA A 246 7.80 -8.07 17.01
N PRO A 247 6.97 -8.36 15.99
CA PRO A 247 7.43 -8.41 14.61
C PRO A 247 8.03 -7.10 14.12
N TYR A 248 7.40 -5.96 14.45
CA TYR A 248 7.88 -4.64 14.04
C TYR A 248 9.19 -4.25 14.70
N LEU A 249 9.38 -4.63 15.97
CA LEU A 249 10.65 -4.43 16.68
C LEU A 249 11.82 -5.12 15.95
N GLU A 250 11.64 -6.36 15.51
CA GLU A 250 12.69 -7.10 14.80
C GLU A 250 12.93 -6.54 13.38
N MET A 251 11.90 -6.08 12.71
CA MET A 251 12.04 -5.42 11.40
C MET A 251 12.72 -4.06 11.51
N VAL A 252 12.43 -3.28 12.55
CA VAL A 252 13.15 -2.01 12.84
C VAL A 252 14.63 -2.29 13.11
N LYS A 253 14.96 -3.30 13.90
CA LYS A 253 16.36 -3.72 14.14
C LYS A 253 17.06 -4.16 12.85
N ALA A 254 16.32 -4.74 11.90
CA ALA A 254 16.83 -5.08 10.57
C ALA A 254 16.98 -3.86 9.63
N GLY A 255 16.58 -2.68 10.08
CA GLY A 255 16.73 -1.42 9.33
C GLY A 255 15.55 -1.06 8.41
N ALA A 256 14.34 -1.57 8.67
CA ALA A 256 13.16 -1.21 7.88
C ALA A 256 12.99 0.32 7.80
N LEU A 257 12.87 0.85 6.58
CA LEU A 257 12.85 2.30 6.32
C LEU A 257 11.45 2.91 6.34
N SER A 258 10.41 2.10 6.26
CA SER A 258 9.04 2.61 6.30
C SER A 258 8.07 1.62 6.93
N VAL A 259 6.94 2.15 7.39
CA VAL A 259 5.83 1.40 7.98
C VAL A 259 4.50 1.90 7.44
N MET A 260 3.60 0.97 7.11
CA MET A 260 2.21 1.30 6.78
C MET A 260 1.32 1.04 7.98
N VAL A 261 0.50 2.04 8.32
CA VAL A 261 -0.38 2.00 9.48
C VAL A 261 -1.58 1.08 9.23
N ASN A 262 -2.03 0.39 10.27
CA ASN A 262 -3.25 -0.43 10.27
C ASN A 262 -4.50 0.40 9.92
N SER A 263 -5.29 -0.10 8.99
CA SER A 263 -6.50 0.54 8.47
C SER A 263 -7.75 0.38 9.34
N ALA A 264 -7.60 0.18 10.64
CA ALA A 264 -8.71 -0.02 11.58
C ALA A 264 -8.54 0.85 12.85
N MET A 265 -9.18 0.45 13.93
CA MET A 265 -9.04 1.03 15.26
C MET A 265 -8.85 -0.05 16.30
N ASN A 266 -8.22 0.28 17.42
CA ASN A 266 -8.16 -0.56 18.60
C ASN A 266 -8.83 0.15 19.79
N ASN A 267 -9.72 -0.56 20.47
CA ASN A 267 -10.40 -0.03 21.66
C ASN A 267 -11.03 1.37 21.43
N GLY A 268 -11.60 1.59 20.26
CA GLY A 268 -12.27 2.85 19.90
C GLY A 268 -11.36 3.98 19.38
N LEU A 269 -10.04 3.79 19.33
CA LEU A 269 -9.10 4.78 18.79
C LEU A 269 -8.53 4.31 17.44
N PRO A 270 -8.78 5.03 16.32
CA PRO A 270 -8.15 4.75 15.03
C PRO A 270 -6.64 4.84 15.10
N PHE A 271 -5.94 3.89 14.46
CA PHE A 271 -4.47 3.87 14.46
C PHE A 271 -3.87 5.14 13.87
N HIS A 272 -4.49 5.72 12.83
CA HIS A 272 -4.05 6.96 12.19
C HIS A 272 -4.18 8.23 13.06
N ALA A 273 -4.80 8.13 14.24
CA ALA A 273 -4.88 9.20 15.23
C ALA A 273 -4.20 8.82 16.57
N ASN A 274 -3.49 7.70 16.59
CA ASN A 274 -2.89 7.17 17.82
C ASN A 274 -1.43 7.63 17.98
N TYR A 275 -1.24 8.79 18.61
CA TYR A 275 0.08 9.35 18.93
C TYR A 275 0.96 8.39 19.74
N GLU A 276 0.37 7.68 20.72
CA GLU A 276 1.12 6.75 21.58
C GLU A 276 1.81 5.66 20.75
N LEU A 277 1.08 5.04 19.82
CA LEU A 277 1.63 3.95 19.01
C LEU A 277 2.55 4.45 17.89
N LEU A 278 2.17 5.55 17.21
CA LEU A 278 2.91 6.03 16.05
C LEU A 278 4.14 6.85 16.41
N THR A 279 4.03 7.70 17.44
CA THR A 279 5.14 8.56 17.83
C THR A 279 5.92 7.96 18.99
N LYS A 280 5.28 7.71 20.13
CA LYS A 280 6.05 7.25 21.31
C LYS A 280 6.68 5.88 21.10
N TRP A 281 5.88 4.84 20.82
CA TRP A 281 6.45 3.48 20.72
C TRP A 281 7.37 3.33 19.51
N LEU A 282 7.00 3.87 18.36
CA LEU A 282 7.73 3.63 17.13
C LEU A 282 8.90 4.62 16.94
N LYS A 283 8.67 5.91 17.15
CA LYS A 283 9.68 6.95 16.90
C LYS A 283 10.58 7.19 18.11
N GLU A 284 9.98 7.38 19.29
CA GLU A 284 10.72 7.76 20.50
C GLU A 284 11.36 6.54 21.18
N ASP A 285 10.58 5.50 21.55
CA ASP A 285 11.10 4.36 22.28
C ASP A 285 12.10 3.52 21.46
N LEU A 286 11.86 3.37 20.14
CA LEU A 286 12.79 2.65 19.25
C LEU A 286 13.85 3.56 18.62
N ASN A 287 13.78 4.89 18.81
CA ASN A 287 14.62 5.85 18.12
C ASN A 287 14.62 5.61 16.58
N TRP A 288 13.44 5.33 16.02
CA TRP A 288 13.28 5.00 14.61
C TRP A 288 12.90 6.24 13.80
N ASP A 289 13.68 6.59 12.80
CA ASP A 289 13.52 7.77 11.95
C ASP A 289 12.88 7.49 10.57
N GLY A 290 12.45 6.24 10.35
CA GLY A 290 11.80 5.84 9.10
C GLY A 290 10.47 6.54 8.83
N MET A 291 9.95 6.37 7.62
CA MET A 291 8.73 7.01 7.14
C MET A 291 7.48 6.24 7.55
N ILE A 292 6.48 6.94 8.08
CA ILE A 292 5.13 6.41 8.31
C ILE A 292 4.26 6.73 7.08
N VAL A 293 3.64 5.71 6.50
CA VAL A 293 2.68 5.85 5.40
C VAL A 293 1.30 5.34 5.82
N THR A 294 0.26 5.96 5.29
CA THR A 294 -1.12 5.54 5.55
C THR A 294 -1.51 4.35 4.66
N ASP A 295 -2.50 3.57 5.07
CA ASP A 295 -3.22 2.69 4.17
C ASP A 295 -4.25 3.50 3.36
N TRP A 296 -5.02 2.84 2.50
CA TRP A 296 -5.90 3.46 1.51
C TRP A 296 -6.98 4.35 2.13
N ALA A 297 -6.89 5.65 1.83
CA ALA A 297 -7.84 6.69 2.24
C ALA A 297 -8.05 6.86 3.76
N ASP A 298 -7.17 6.35 4.62
CA ASP A 298 -7.43 6.24 6.05
C ASP A 298 -7.39 7.57 6.80
N ILE A 299 -6.66 8.57 6.30
CA ILE A 299 -6.83 9.93 6.86
C ILE A 299 -8.26 10.44 6.63
N ASN A 300 -8.83 10.23 5.43
CA ASN A 300 -10.22 10.58 5.17
C ASN A 300 -11.20 9.76 6.02
N ASN A 301 -10.85 8.52 6.34
CA ASN A 301 -11.68 7.63 7.15
C ASN A 301 -11.84 8.12 8.59
N LEU A 302 -10.91 8.89 9.16
CA LEU A 302 -11.08 9.55 10.47
C LEU A 302 -12.34 10.45 10.51
N TYR A 303 -12.71 11.02 9.35
CA TYR A 303 -13.94 11.78 9.17
C TYR A 303 -15.12 10.91 8.72
N SER A 304 -14.94 10.13 7.63
CA SER A 304 -16.06 9.49 6.91
C SER A 304 -16.53 8.17 7.50
N ARG A 305 -15.65 7.44 8.18
CA ARG A 305 -15.92 6.12 8.78
C ARG A 305 -15.89 6.16 10.30
N ASP A 306 -14.81 6.72 10.86
CA ASP A 306 -14.51 6.64 12.29
C ASP A 306 -15.16 7.79 13.09
N HIS A 307 -15.58 8.85 12.39
CA HIS A 307 -16.31 10.02 12.92
C HIS A 307 -15.64 10.72 14.11
N ILE A 308 -14.29 10.68 14.19
CA ILE A 308 -13.52 11.38 15.22
C ILE A 308 -13.06 12.78 14.78
N ALA A 309 -13.23 13.10 13.50
CA ALA A 309 -12.97 14.41 12.92
C ALA A 309 -14.27 14.98 12.34
N LYS A 310 -14.50 16.29 12.49
CA LYS A 310 -15.69 16.96 11.95
C LYS A 310 -15.64 17.20 10.44
N ASP A 311 -14.41 17.25 9.88
CA ASP A 311 -14.16 17.47 8.46
C ASP A 311 -12.79 16.89 8.04
N LYS A 312 -12.49 16.91 6.74
CA LYS A 312 -11.23 16.41 6.19
C LYS A 312 -10.00 17.16 6.69
N LYS A 313 -10.11 18.46 6.96
CA LYS A 313 -9.00 19.28 7.47
C LYS A 313 -8.63 18.87 8.89
N GLU A 314 -9.62 18.63 9.74
CA GLU A 314 -9.39 18.12 11.08
C GLU A 314 -8.83 16.70 11.07
N ALA A 315 -9.30 15.84 10.15
CA ALA A 315 -8.75 14.51 9.96
C ALA A 315 -7.24 14.55 9.62
N ILE A 316 -6.83 15.43 8.70
CA ILE A 316 -5.41 15.65 8.38
C ILE A 316 -4.63 16.14 9.60
N LYS A 317 -5.19 17.10 10.36
CA LYS A 317 -4.56 17.60 11.58
C LYS A 317 -4.33 16.51 12.61
N LEU A 318 -5.33 15.65 12.84
CA LEU A 318 -5.22 14.52 13.77
C LEU A 318 -4.12 13.54 13.35
N ALA A 319 -4.08 13.18 12.08
CA ALA A 319 -3.08 12.26 11.54
C ALA A 319 -1.64 12.82 11.65
N ILE A 320 -1.43 14.07 11.26
CA ILE A 320 -0.12 14.74 11.38
C ILE A 320 0.30 14.83 12.85
N ASN A 321 -0.61 15.19 13.76
CA ASN A 321 -0.28 15.26 15.18
C ASN A 321 -0.01 13.90 15.81
N ALA A 322 -0.48 12.81 15.19
CA ALA A 322 -0.18 11.44 15.62
C ALA A 322 1.19 10.94 15.11
N GLY A 323 1.81 11.63 14.15
CA GLY A 323 3.15 11.29 13.63
C GLY A 323 3.22 10.87 12.16
N ILE A 324 2.10 10.98 11.42
CA ILE A 324 2.04 10.70 9.97
C ILE A 324 2.55 11.88 9.16
#